data_566397a938c0ad0377165bcd5702843d
#
_entry.id   566397a938c0ad0377165bcd5702843d
#
_cell.length_a   1.000
_cell.length_b   1.000
_cell.length_c   1.000
_cell.angle_alpha   90.00
_cell.angle_beta   90.00
_cell.angle_gamma   90.00
#
_symmetry.space_group_name_H-M   'P 1'
#
loop_
_entity.id
_entity.type
_entity.pdbx_description
1 polymer ?
#
loop_
_entity_poly.entity_id
_entity_poly.type
_entity_poly.pdbx_seq_one_letter_code
_entity_poly.pdbx_strand_id
1 'polypeptide(L)'
;MMDLDNIPDTQTEAEELEEVVMGLIINSGQARSLAYAALKQAKQGDFAAAKAMMDQSRMALNEAHLIQTKLIEGDAGEGKMKVSLVLVHAQDHLMTSMLARELISELIELHEKLKA
;
A
#
# COMPACT_ATOMS: atom_id res chain seq x y z
N MET A 1 11.15 -15.48 -35.25
CA MET A 1 11.74 -14.33 -34.52
C MET A 1 10.61 -13.38 -34.14
N MET A 2 10.52 -13.07 -32.88
CA MET A 2 9.47 -12.16 -32.41
C MET A 2 9.83 -10.72 -32.79
N ASP A 3 8.97 -10.10 -33.57
CA ASP A 3 9.12 -8.71 -33.95
C ASP A 3 8.62 -7.85 -32.79
N LEU A 4 9.53 -7.16 -32.13
CA LEU A 4 9.21 -6.33 -30.96
C LEU A 4 8.28 -5.17 -31.31
N ASP A 5 8.26 -4.74 -32.60
CA ASP A 5 7.38 -3.68 -33.06
C ASP A 5 5.93 -4.15 -33.23
N ASN A 6 5.71 -5.47 -33.18
CA ASN A 6 4.39 -6.09 -33.36
C ASN A 6 3.86 -6.79 -32.11
N ILE A 7 4.37 -6.42 -30.93
CA ILE A 7 3.79 -6.91 -29.65
C ILE A 7 2.37 -6.34 -29.56
N PRO A 8 1.35 -7.20 -29.35
CA PRO A 8 -0.02 -6.70 -29.20
C PRO A 8 -0.14 -5.71 -28.04
N ASP A 9 -0.77 -4.56 -28.27
CA ASP A 9 -0.99 -3.53 -27.25
C ASP A 9 -1.65 -4.09 -26.00
N THR A 10 -2.56 -5.07 -26.17
CA THR A 10 -3.25 -5.74 -25.05
C THR A 10 -2.30 -6.51 -24.15
N GLN A 11 -1.24 -7.11 -24.71
CA GLN A 11 -0.24 -7.82 -23.92
C GLN A 11 0.63 -6.84 -23.12
N THR A 12 1.04 -5.74 -23.73
CA THR A 12 1.81 -4.69 -23.07
C THR A 12 1.01 -4.04 -21.95
N GLU A 13 -0.27 -3.76 -22.19
CA GLU A 13 -1.18 -3.20 -21.18
C GLU A 13 -1.36 -4.17 -20.00
N ALA A 14 -1.48 -5.46 -20.27
CA ALA A 14 -1.60 -6.49 -19.23
C ALA A 14 -0.34 -6.56 -18.37
N GLU A 15 0.84 -6.47 -18.98
CA GLU A 15 2.11 -6.48 -18.27
C GLU A 15 2.29 -5.24 -17.39
N GLU A 16 1.94 -4.07 -17.92
CA GLU A 16 1.98 -2.82 -17.18
C GLU A 16 1.03 -2.85 -16.00
N LEU A 17 -0.17 -3.37 -16.17
CA LEU A 17 -1.14 -3.52 -15.10
C LEU A 17 -0.62 -4.45 -14.00
N GLU A 18 0.01 -5.56 -14.39
CA GLU A 18 0.60 -6.50 -13.44
C GLU A 18 1.68 -5.83 -12.58
N GLU A 19 2.57 -5.04 -13.19
CA GLU A 19 3.60 -4.30 -12.47
C GLU A 19 3.00 -3.29 -11.49
N VAL A 20 1.96 -2.58 -11.91
CA VAL A 20 1.27 -1.60 -11.08
C VAL A 20 0.61 -2.28 -9.88
N VAL A 21 -0.06 -3.40 -10.11
CA VAL A 21 -0.71 -4.19 -9.04
C VAL A 21 0.33 -4.72 -8.05
N MET A 22 1.47 -5.21 -8.54
CA MET A 22 2.55 -5.66 -7.66
C MET A 22 3.13 -4.51 -6.84
N GLY A 23 3.29 -3.33 -7.44
CA GLY A 23 3.72 -2.13 -6.72
C GLY A 23 2.76 -1.76 -5.61
N LEU A 24 1.46 -1.88 -5.86
CA LEU A 24 0.42 -1.62 -4.87
C LEU A 24 0.54 -2.58 -3.68
N ILE A 25 0.73 -3.87 -3.93
CA ILE A 25 0.89 -4.89 -2.90
C ILE A 25 2.16 -4.64 -2.07
N ILE A 26 3.29 -4.37 -2.73
CA ILE A 26 4.58 -4.16 -2.09
C ILE A 26 4.53 -2.93 -1.17
N ASN A 27 4.04 -1.81 -1.66
CA ASN A 27 3.96 -0.57 -0.87
C ASN A 27 2.98 -0.70 0.30
N SER A 28 1.85 -1.36 0.09
CA SER A 28 0.87 -1.61 1.16
C SER A 28 1.47 -2.51 2.24
N GLY A 29 2.17 -3.57 1.86
CA GLY A 29 2.83 -4.48 2.78
C GLY A 29 3.94 -3.79 3.57
N GLN A 30 4.73 -2.94 2.92
CA GLN A 30 5.77 -2.16 3.57
C GLN A 30 5.17 -1.20 4.60
N ALA A 31 4.12 -0.49 4.25
CA ALA A 31 3.42 0.43 5.16
C ALA A 31 2.93 -0.30 6.41
N ARG A 32 2.32 -1.45 6.23
CA ARG A 32 1.81 -2.28 7.32
C ARG A 32 2.93 -2.77 8.22
N SER A 33 4.01 -3.30 7.63
CA SER A 33 5.16 -3.82 8.39
C SER A 33 5.82 -2.72 9.22
N LEU A 34 5.98 -1.53 8.65
CA LEU A 34 6.54 -0.37 9.36
C LEU A 34 5.65 0.07 10.51
N ALA A 35 4.33 0.04 10.33
CA ALA A 35 3.39 0.40 11.39
C ALA A 35 3.48 -0.58 12.56
N TYR A 36 3.52 -1.88 12.29
CA TYR A 36 3.67 -2.89 13.34
C TYR A 36 5.03 -2.77 14.05
N ALA A 37 6.10 -2.49 13.31
CA ALA A 37 7.42 -2.25 13.90
C ALA A 37 7.39 -1.01 14.81
N ALA A 38 6.69 0.04 14.40
CA ALA A 38 6.51 1.25 15.21
C ALA A 38 5.80 0.93 16.52
N LEU A 39 4.74 0.14 16.46
CA LEU A 39 4.00 -0.27 17.68
C LEU A 39 4.91 -1.04 18.63
N LYS A 40 5.76 -1.91 18.10
CA LYS A 40 6.73 -2.66 18.91
C LYS A 40 7.69 -1.72 19.63
N GLN A 41 8.18 -0.68 18.94
CA GLN A 41 9.05 0.33 19.56
C GLN A 41 8.31 1.12 20.65
N ALA A 42 7.05 1.49 20.40
CA ALA A 42 6.24 2.19 21.39
C ALA A 42 6.04 1.35 22.66
N LYS A 43 5.82 0.04 22.49
CA LYS A 43 5.69 -0.87 23.64
C LYS A 43 6.97 -0.94 24.48
N GLN A 44 8.12 -0.71 23.88
CA GLN A 44 9.40 -0.67 24.55
C GLN A 44 9.71 0.73 25.13
N GLY A 45 8.83 1.70 24.89
CA GLY A 45 9.01 3.06 25.36
C GLY A 45 9.83 3.96 24.43
N ASP A 46 10.20 3.47 23.27
CA ASP A 46 10.96 4.27 22.27
C ASP A 46 9.98 4.96 21.32
N PHE A 47 9.41 6.06 21.77
CA PHE A 47 8.40 6.80 21.00
C PHE A 47 9.01 7.59 19.84
N ALA A 48 10.27 7.99 19.95
CA ALA A 48 10.97 8.66 18.84
C ALA A 48 11.15 7.72 17.66
N ALA A 49 11.59 6.48 17.91
CA ALA A 49 11.72 5.46 16.87
C ALA A 49 10.34 5.10 16.30
N ALA A 50 9.32 4.97 17.15
CA ALA A 50 7.96 4.69 16.71
C ALA A 50 7.45 5.77 15.76
N LYS A 51 7.66 7.03 16.08
CA LYS A 51 7.23 8.15 15.23
C LYS A 51 7.94 8.14 13.89
N ALA A 52 9.25 7.89 13.87
CA ALA A 52 10.02 7.83 12.62
C ALA A 52 9.50 6.71 11.72
N MET A 53 9.20 5.54 12.29
CA MET A 53 8.65 4.40 11.54
C MET A 53 7.24 4.66 11.04
N MET A 54 6.41 5.36 11.82
CA MET A 54 5.06 5.76 11.39
C MET A 54 5.12 6.76 10.23
N ASP A 55 6.09 7.66 10.21
CA ASP A 55 6.30 8.57 9.09
C ASP A 55 6.69 7.81 7.82
N GLN A 56 7.57 6.82 7.94
CA GLN A 56 7.96 5.96 6.82
C GLN A 56 6.76 5.14 6.32
N SER A 57 5.96 4.62 7.25
CA SER A 57 4.73 3.90 6.92
C SER A 57 3.76 4.78 6.12
N ARG A 58 3.61 6.04 6.53
CA ARG A 58 2.75 7.01 5.84
C ARG A 58 3.24 7.24 4.41
N MET A 59 4.54 7.38 4.21
CA MET A 59 5.11 7.59 2.88
C MET A 59 4.84 6.40 1.96
N ALA A 60 5.02 5.18 2.45
CA ALA A 60 4.73 3.96 1.68
C ALA A 60 3.24 3.85 1.36
N LEU A 61 2.39 4.19 2.32
CA LEU A 61 0.93 4.15 2.14
C LEU A 61 0.47 5.19 1.13
N ASN A 62 1.04 6.40 1.18
CA ASN A 62 0.73 7.46 0.21
C ASN A 62 1.09 7.03 -1.21
N GLU A 63 2.22 6.36 -1.38
CA GLU A 63 2.63 5.82 -2.67
C GLU A 63 1.64 4.78 -3.18
N ALA A 64 1.22 3.84 -2.31
CA ALA A 64 0.23 2.84 -2.64
C ALA A 64 -1.11 3.47 -3.02
N HIS A 65 -1.55 4.47 -2.25
CA HIS A 65 -2.81 5.17 -2.49
C HIS A 65 -2.77 5.93 -3.83
N LEU A 66 -1.64 6.51 -4.18
CA LEU A 66 -1.45 7.19 -5.45
C LEU A 66 -1.58 6.22 -6.63
N ILE A 67 -1.01 5.03 -6.49
CA ILE A 67 -1.13 3.96 -7.49
C ILE A 67 -2.61 3.56 -7.64
N GLN A 68 -3.31 3.37 -6.54
CA GLN A 68 -4.75 3.04 -6.55
C GLN A 68 -5.56 4.11 -7.27
N THR A 69 -5.29 5.38 -6.98
CA THR A 69 -5.99 6.50 -7.59
C THR A 69 -5.83 6.48 -9.11
N LYS A 70 -4.62 6.22 -9.59
CA LYS A 70 -4.36 6.11 -11.03
C LYS A 70 -5.11 4.96 -11.67
N LEU A 71 -5.24 3.83 -10.98
CA LEU A 71 -6.02 2.69 -11.47
C LEU A 71 -7.50 3.05 -11.59
N ILE A 72 -8.04 3.71 -10.57
CA ILE A 72 -9.45 4.15 -10.57
C ILE A 72 -9.70 5.16 -11.69
N GLU A 73 -8.81 6.12 -11.87
CA GLU A 73 -8.92 7.12 -12.94
C GLU A 73 -8.86 6.46 -14.32
N GLY A 74 -7.99 5.46 -14.49
CA GLY A 74 -7.88 4.71 -15.74
C GLY A 74 -9.14 3.94 -16.08
N ASP A 75 -9.86 3.44 -15.08
CA ASP A 75 -11.14 2.76 -15.27
C ASP A 75 -12.27 3.76 -15.53
N ALA A 76 -12.11 4.98 -15.04
CA ALA A 76 -13.08 6.08 -15.18
C ALA A 76 -14.53 5.71 -14.75
N GLY A 77 -14.67 4.70 -13.87
CA GLY A 77 -15.97 4.23 -13.40
C GLY A 77 -16.78 3.50 -14.45
N GLU A 78 -16.20 3.18 -15.60
CA GLU A 78 -16.89 2.54 -16.71
C GLU A 78 -16.67 1.04 -16.81
N GLY A 79 -15.89 0.46 -15.87
CA GLY A 79 -15.59 -0.96 -15.89
C GLY A 79 -14.67 -1.37 -17.03
N LYS A 80 -13.80 -0.47 -17.47
CA LYS A 80 -12.83 -0.73 -18.55
C LYS A 80 -11.74 -1.71 -18.14
N MET A 81 -11.42 -1.72 -16.85
CA MET A 81 -10.35 -2.54 -16.31
C MET A 81 -10.89 -3.94 -16.01
N LYS A 82 -10.13 -4.95 -16.45
CA LYS A 82 -10.47 -6.32 -16.13
C LYS A 82 -10.16 -6.57 -14.65
N VAL A 83 -11.19 -6.91 -13.90
CA VAL A 83 -11.05 -7.26 -12.49
C VAL A 83 -10.51 -8.67 -12.37
N SER A 84 -9.36 -8.83 -11.73
CA SER A 84 -8.73 -10.11 -11.44
C SER A 84 -8.68 -10.34 -9.95
N LEU A 85 -8.48 -11.58 -9.54
CA LEU A 85 -8.33 -11.91 -8.12
C LEU A 85 -7.14 -11.16 -7.50
N VAL A 86 -6.04 -11.05 -8.22
CA VAL A 86 -4.85 -10.33 -7.71
C VAL A 86 -5.11 -8.85 -7.56
N LEU A 87 -5.90 -8.25 -8.45
CA LEU A 87 -6.29 -6.84 -8.33
C LEU A 87 -7.15 -6.62 -7.10
N VAL A 88 -8.13 -7.49 -6.86
CA VAL A 88 -8.98 -7.44 -5.67
C VAL A 88 -8.13 -7.60 -4.41
N HIS A 89 -7.19 -8.54 -4.42
CA HIS A 89 -6.27 -8.76 -3.30
C HIS A 89 -5.41 -7.52 -3.03
N ALA A 90 -4.92 -6.86 -4.07
CA ALA A 90 -4.12 -5.64 -3.94
C ALA A 90 -4.93 -4.51 -3.31
N GLN A 91 -6.18 -4.33 -3.73
CA GLN A 91 -7.09 -3.33 -3.18
C GLN A 91 -7.40 -3.62 -1.71
N ASP A 92 -7.71 -4.86 -1.40
CA ASP A 92 -7.99 -5.30 -0.04
C ASP A 92 -6.77 -5.09 0.87
N HIS A 93 -5.59 -5.44 0.36
CA HIS A 93 -4.34 -5.27 1.10
C HIS A 93 -4.06 -3.80 1.41
N LEU A 94 -4.32 -2.89 0.46
CA LEU A 94 -4.20 -1.45 0.70
C LEU A 94 -5.16 -0.99 1.78
N MET A 95 -6.44 -1.34 1.65
CA MET A 95 -7.48 -0.86 2.57
C MET A 95 -7.25 -1.38 3.98
N THR A 96 -6.89 -2.64 4.14
CA THR A 96 -6.59 -3.22 5.47
C THR A 96 -5.31 -2.64 6.05
N SER A 97 -4.31 -2.32 5.23
CA SER A 97 -3.08 -1.68 5.68
C SER A 97 -3.34 -0.25 6.15
N MET A 98 -4.22 0.49 5.48
CA MET A 98 -4.66 1.82 5.92
C MET A 98 -5.33 1.75 7.29
N LEU A 99 -6.25 0.81 7.46
CA LEU A 99 -6.96 0.62 8.72
C LEU A 99 -5.98 0.23 9.84
N ALA A 100 -5.09 -0.71 9.56
CA ALA A 100 -4.08 -1.13 10.53
C ALA A 100 -3.22 0.04 10.99
N ARG A 101 -2.78 0.88 10.06
CA ARG A 101 -1.96 2.04 10.38
C ARG A 101 -2.72 3.04 11.27
N GLU A 102 -3.97 3.31 10.94
CA GLU A 102 -4.81 4.23 11.72
C GLU A 102 -4.98 3.73 13.16
N LEU A 103 -5.29 2.45 13.33
CA LEU A 103 -5.46 1.85 14.65
C LEU A 103 -4.14 1.82 15.43
N ILE A 104 -3.04 1.52 14.77
CA ILE A 104 -1.72 1.51 15.40
C ILE A 104 -1.33 2.90 15.86
N SER A 105 -1.64 3.95 15.10
CA SER A 105 -1.39 5.32 15.50
C SER A 105 -2.09 5.64 16.83
N GLU A 106 -3.34 5.22 16.98
CA GLU A 106 -4.09 5.39 18.22
C GLU A 106 -3.50 4.57 19.37
N LEU A 107 -3.05 3.35 19.10
CA LEU A 107 -2.42 2.50 20.10
C LEU A 107 -1.09 3.08 20.58
N ILE A 108 -0.30 3.66 19.69
CA ILE A 108 0.96 4.31 20.07
C ILE A 108 0.67 5.51 20.97
N GLU A 109 -0.30 6.32 20.62
CA GLU A 109 -0.73 7.46 21.42
C GLU A 109 -1.17 7.02 22.81
N LEU A 110 -1.93 5.93 22.89
CA LEU A 110 -2.38 5.36 24.15
C LEU A 110 -1.20 4.89 25.03
N HIS A 111 -0.23 4.21 24.42
CA HIS A 111 0.96 3.78 25.16
C HIS A 111 1.75 4.98 25.68
N GLU A 112 1.85 6.04 24.91
CA GLU A 112 2.54 7.26 25.30
C GLU A 112 1.86 7.91 26.49
N LYS A 113 0.53 8.00 26.49
CA LYS A 113 -0.27 8.56 27.60
C LYS A 113 -0.15 7.71 28.85
N LEU A 114 -0.16 6.38 28.72
CA LEU A 114 -0.06 5.48 29.87
C LEU A 114 1.32 5.52 30.53
N LYS A 115 2.34 5.88 29.79
CA LYS A 115 3.70 5.99 30.31
C LYS A 115 3.93 7.27 31.10
N ALA A 116 3.18 8.30 30.82
CA ALA A 116 3.27 9.58 31.54
C ALA A 116 2.71 9.47 33.01
#